data_2187cc0c7294933972baab10a29d2f02
#
_entry.id   2187cc0c7294933972baab10a29d2f02
#
_cell.length_a   1.000
_cell.length_b   1.000
_cell.length_c   1.000
_cell.angle_alpha   90.00
_cell.angle_beta   90.00
_cell.angle_gamma   90.00
#
_symmetry.space_group_name_H-M   'P 1'
#
loop_
_entity.id
_entity.type
_entity.pdbx_description
1 polymer ?
#
loop_
_entity_poly.entity_id
_entity_poly.type
_entity_poly.pdbx_seq_one_letter_code
_entity_poly.pdbx_strand_id
1 'polypeptide(L)'
;MYIQMKDVVKKYGEGENTIFALDHASLELEKGEMCVILGPSGSGKSTLLNMLGGLDSADDGTIIVDGCDLSSISKKELREYRRNKVGIVFQTYNLIGELTVRENIKVVRDISAAPLSIEELLKDLGIERHAAHFPEQLSGGQQQRCAIARALIKNPAILLCDEPTGALDSKTSRDVLQLLQKINVKYRTTILLITHNENIAPMADRILRIHDGRIVENIINTRKPVKELDI
;
A
#
# COMPACT_ATOMS: atom_id res chain seq x y z
N MET A 1 13.38 14.01 -2.38
CA MET A 1 12.95 12.62 -2.12
C MET A 1 11.82 12.62 -1.13
N TYR A 2 10.76 11.84 -1.40
CA TYR A 2 9.58 11.77 -0.54
C TYR A 2 9.59 10.54 0.37
N ILE A 3 10.03 9.41 -0.16
CA ILE A 3 10.38 8.20 0.60
C ILE A 3 11.87 7.95 0.39
N GLN A 4 12.59 7.71 1.47
CA GLN A 4 14.00 7.37 1.44
C GLN A 4 14.27 6.25 2.45
N MET A 5 14.74 5.13 1.95
CA MET A 5 15.32 4.05 2.76
C MET A 5 16.79 3.95 2.42
N LYS A 6 17.63 3.93 3.42
CA LYS A 6 19.08 3.85 3.26
C LYS A 6 19.64 2.75 4.15
N ASP A 7 20.20 1.76 3.50
CA ASP A 7 20.95 0.65 4.12
C ASP A 7 20.15 -0.10 5.21
N VAL A 8 18.84 -0.31 4.95
CA VAL A 8 17.89 -0.84 5.94
C VAL A 8 18.06 -2.33 6.12
N VAL A 9 18.22 -2.74 7.37
CA VAL A 9 18.33 -4.15 7.78
C VAL A 9 17.16 -4.51 8.68
N LYS A 10 16.57 -5.70 8.43
CA LYS A 10 15.59 -6.32 9.31
C LYS A 10 15.89 -7.79 9.49
N LYS A 11 16.02 -8.22 10.73
CA LYS A 11 16.32 -9.61 11.11
C LYS A 11 15.19 -10.20 11.92
N TYR A 12 14.95 -11.49 11.74
CA TYR A 12 14.08 -12.29 12.59
C TYR A 12 14.83 -13.53 13.06
N GLY A 13 14.51 -14.04 14.25
CA GLY A 13 15.21 -15.17 14.88
C GLY A 13 16.42 -14.73 15.69
N GLU A 14 17.13 -15.69 16.28
CA GLU A 14 18.32 -15.48 17.09
C GLU A 14 19.40 -16.51 16.75
N GLY A 15 20.66 -16.14 16.93
CA GLY A 15 21.81 -17.00 16.73
C GLY A 15 21.92 -17.56 15.31
N GLU A 16 22.12 -18.86 15.17
CA GLU A 16 22.27 -19.54 13.87
C GLU A 16 20.98 -19.56 13.03
N ASN A 17 19.81 -19.29 13.64
CA ASN A 17 18.53 -19.24 12.96
C ASN A 17 18.13 -17.82 12.54
N THR A 18 19.06 -16.86 12.51
CA THR A 18 18.80 -15.50 12.07
C THR A 18 18.54 -15.45 10.57
N ILE A 19 17.36 -14.90 10.21
CA ILE A 19 16.95 -14.66 8.83
C ILE A 19 16.97 -13.16 8.56
N PHE A 20 17.65 -12.71 7.52
CA PHE A 20 17.62 -11.33 7.04
C PHE A 20 16.40 -11.17 6.14
N ALA A 21 15.32 -10.61 6.68
CA ALA A 21 14.11 -10.31 5.90
C ALA A 21 14.29 -9.05 5.03
N LEU A 22 15.13 -8.11 5.47
CA LEU A 22 15.73 -7.06 4.65
C LEU A 22 17.24 -7.06 4.93
N ASP A 23 18.02 -6.98 3.87
CA ASP A 23 19.47 -7.03 3.93
C ASP A 23 20.05 -5.84 3.14
N HIS A 24 20.37 -4.76 3.85
CA HIS A 24 20.92 -3.51 3.29
C HIS A 24 20.05 -2.92 2.16
N ALA A 25 18.69 -2.96 2.34
CA ALA A 25 17.76 -2.48 1.35
C ALA A 25 17.78 -0.95 1.28
N SER A 26 17.95 -0.41 0.06
CA SER A 26 17.95 1.04 -0.19
C SER A 26 17.02 1.38 -1.34
N LEU A 27 16.14 2.40 -1.15
CA LEU A 27 15.27 2.90 -2.20
C LEU A 27 14.94 4.38 -2.00
N GLU A 28 14.59 5.03 -3.09
CA GLU A 28 14.13 6.41 -3.10
C GLU A 28 12.93 6.56 -4.02
N LEU A 29 11.87 7.24 -3.55
CA LEU A 29 10.67 7.53 -4.33
C LEU A 29 10.31 9.00 -4.22
N GLU A 30 9.75 9.54 -5.30
CA GLU A 30 9.22 10.90 -5.34
C GLU A 30 7.75 10.93 -4.87
N LYS A 31 7.28 12.12 -4.52
CA LYS A 31 5.87 12.33 -4.12
C LYS A 31 4.92 12.06 -5.28
N GLY A 32 3.91 11.23 -5.03
CA GLY A 32 2.91 10.87 -6.03
C GLY A 32 3.37 9.80 -7.02
N GLU A 33 4.57 9.26 -6.84
CA GLU A 33 5.08 8.15 -7.65
C GLU A 33 4.30 6.86 -7.33
N MET A 34 4.03 6.07 -8.36
CA MET A 34 3.50 4.72 -8.22
C MET A 34 4.62 3.71 -8.43
N CYS A 35 4.85 2.88 -7.44
CA CYS A 35 5.90 1.87 -7.43
C CYS A 35 5.29 0.47 -7.34
N VAL A 36 5.69 -0.43 -8.23
CA VAL A 36 5.39 -1.86 -8.14
C VAL A 36 6.61 -2.61 -7.62
N ILE A 37 6.38 -3.46 -6.64
CA ILE A 37 7.38 -4.29 -5.98
C ILE A 37 7.14 -5.75 -6.33
N LEU A 38 8.09 -6.36 -7.01
CA LEU A 38 8.09 -7.74 -7.47
C LEU A 38 9.10 -8.60 -6.70
N GLY A 39 8.87 -9.90 -6.70
CA GLY A 39 9.81 -10.88 -6.14
C GLY A 39 9.10 -12.14 -5.68
N PRO A 40 9.83 -13.24 -5.45
CA PRO A 40 9.27 -14.50 -4.98
C PRO A 40 8.65 -14.40 -3.58
N SER A 41 7.87 -15.38 -3.18
CA SER A 41 7.37 -15.47 -1.80
C SER A 41 8.56 -15.56 -0.83
N GLY A 42 8.44 -14.85 0.31
CA GLY A 42 9.50 -14.81 1.32
C GLY A 42 10.68 -13.88 1.01
N SER A 43 10.69 -13.16 -0.13
CA SER A 43 11.83 -12.29 -0.51
C SER A 43 11.96 -10.98 0.29
N GLY A 44 11.04 -10.68 1.23
CA GLY A 44 11.09 -9.46 2.06
C GLY A 44 10.13 -8.34 1.66
N LYS A 45 9.28 -8.54 0.63
CA LYS A 45 8.33 -7.50 0.15
C LYS A 45 7.39 -6.96 1.23
N SER A 46 6.67 -7.86 1.92
CA SER A 46 5.75 -7.46 3.00
C SER A 46 6.49 -6.85 4.20
N THR A 47 7.73 -7.32 4.47
CA THR A 47 8.60 -6.69 5.49
C THR A 47 8.93 -5.26 5.10
N LEU A 48 9.28 -5.00 3.84
CA LEU A 48 9.53 -3.65 3.35
C LEU A 48 8.28 -2.76 3.49
N LEU A 49 7.08 -3.24 3.14
CA LEU A 49 5.84 -2.49 3.39
C LEU A 49 5.61 -2.23 4.88
N ASN A 50 5.87 -3.21 5.74
CA ASN A 50 5.69 -3.06 7.19
C ASN A 50 6.63 -2.00 7.76
N MET A 51 7.88 -1.93 7.29
CA MET A 51 8.82 -0.87 7.66
C MET A 51 8.28 0.51 7.26
N LEU A 52 7.91 0.70 5.99
CA LEU A 52 7.35 1.95 5.49
C LEU A 52 6.01 2.30 6.14
N GLY A 53 5.22 1.31 6.49
CA GLY A 53 3.95 1.46 7.22
C GLY A 53 4.12 1.78 8.71
N GLY A 54 5.33 1.70 9.25
CA GLY A 54 5.57 1.84 10.69
C GLY A 54 4.87 0.75 11.52
N LEU A 55 4.67 -0.43 10.94
CA LEU A 55 4.13 -1.62 11.61
C LEU A 55 5.20 -2.43 12.31
N ASP A 56 6.43 -2.30 11.83
CA ASP A 56 7.62 -2.88 12.44
C ASP A 56 8.77 -1.86 12.36
N SER A 57 9.88 -2.08 13.09
CA SER A 57 11.04 -1.22 13.12
C SER A 57 12.25 -1.90 12.47
N ALA A 58 13.08 -1.12 11.77
CA ALA A 58 14.35 -1.59 11.27
C ALA A 58 15.32 -1.89 12.45
N ASP A 59 16.21 -2.86 12.23
CA ASP A 59 17.27 -3.16 13.19
C ASP A 59 18.52 -2.30 12.89
N ASP A 60 18.68 -1.82 11.64
CA ASP A 60 19.72 -0.88 11.23
C ASP A 60 19.27 -0.09 9.99
N GLY A 61 19.98 1.00 9.67
CA GLY A 61 19.67 1.90 8.56
C GLY A 61 18.68 2.99 8.90
N THR A 62 18.24 3.75 7.89
CA THR A 62 17.32 4.88 8.06
C THR A 62 16.13 4.79 7.12
N ILE A 63 14.96 5.20 7.62
CA ILE A 63 13.70 5.24 6.84
C ILE A 63 13.06 6.61 7.05
N ILE A 64 12.96 7.41 5.99
CA ILE A 64 12.32 8.72 6.01
C ILE A 64 11.13 8.69 5.05
N VAL A 65 9.96 9.11 5.53
CA VAL A 65 8.72 9.22 4.73
C VAL A 65 8.09 10.59 5.00
N ASP A 66 7.91 11.39 3.95
CA ASP A 66 7.32 12.74 4.05
C ASP A 66 7.99 13.59 5.16
N GLY A 67 9.33 13.53 5.24
CA GLY A 67 10.15 14.22 6.25
C GLY A 67 10.11 13.61 7.65
N CYS A 68 9.38 12.51 7.87
CA CYS A 68 9.32 11.80 9.14
C CYS A 68 10.37 10.68 9.17
N ASP A 69 11.33 10.75 10.09
CA ASP A 69 12.33 9.69 10.30
C ASP A 69 11.75 8.59 11.18
N LEU A 70 11.41 7.45 10.56
CA LEU A 70 10.83 6.29 11.24
C LEU A 70 11.85 5.51 12.08
N SER A 71 13.14 5.73 11.88
CA SER A 71 14.22 5.02 12.58
C SER A 71 14.43 5.55 14.00
N SER A 72 14.07 6.82 14.23
CA SER A 72 14.28 7.52 15.52
C SER A 72 12.98 7.94 16.24
N ILE A 73 11.82 7.66 15.64
CA ILE A 73 10.49 8.13 16.06
C ILE A 73 10.02 7.46 17.35
N SER A 74 9.42 8.22 18.25
CA SER A 74 8.80 7.67 19.47
C SER A 74 7.53 6.85 19.17
N LYS A 75 7.15 5.94 20.08
CA LYS A 75 5.90 5.15 19.94
C LYS A 75 4.64 6.02 19.78
N LYS A 76 4.62 7.22 20.35
CA LYS A 76 3.50 8.16 20.23
C LYS A 76 3.45 8.75 18.80
N GLU A 77 4.57 9.25 18.32
CA GLU A 77 4.69 9.82 16.98
C GLU A 77 4.46 8.75 15.90
N LEU A 78 4.91 7.50 16.12
CA LEU A 78 4.66 6.39 15.20
C LEU A 78 3.15 6.07 15.08
N ARG A 79 2.37 6.20 16.20
CA ARG A 79 0.91 6.08 16.12
C ARG A 79 0.28 7.21 15.30
N GLU A 80 0.75 8.45 15.47
CA GLU A 80 0.30 9.60 14.68
C GLU A 80 0.68 9.45 13.20
N TYR A 81 1.87 8.95 12.91
CA TYR A 81 2.31 8.64 11.56
C TYR A 81 1.36 7.63 10.88
N ARG A 82 1.10 6.48 11.51
CA ARG A 82 0.16 5.48 10.98
C ARG A 82 -1.25 6.03 10.83
N ARG A 83 -1.71 6.83 11.80
CA ARG A 83 -3.05 7.41 11.80
C ARG A 83 -3.26 8.36 10.63
N ASN A 84 -2.28 9.22 10.33
CA ASN A 84 -2.45 10.33 9.42
C ASN A 84 -1.74 10.17 8.08
N LYS A 85 -0.66 9.41 8.00
CA LYS A 85 0.21 9.36 6.82
C LYS A 85 0.11 8.06 6.02
N VAL A 86 -0.34 6.96 6.61
CA VAL A 86 -0.27 5.62 6.00
C VAL A 86 -1.65 5.06 5.72
N GLY A 87 -1.98 4.75 4.48
CA GLY A 87 -3.08 3.87 4.08
C GLY A 87 -2.55 2.47 3.80
N ILE A 88 -3.26 1.43 4.25
CA ILE A 88 -2.88 0.03 3.95
C ILE A 88 -4.08 -0.69 3.36
N VAL A 89 -3.84 -1.38 2.26
CA VAL A 89 -4.78 -2.26 1.57
C VAL A 89 -4.19 -3.66 1.54
N PHE A 90 -4.90 -4.61 2.14
CA PHE A 90 -4.49 -6.01 2.24
C PHE A 90 -5.18 -6.88 1.19
N GLN A 91 -4.62 -8.04 0.90
CA GLN A 91 -5.19 -9.05 0.04
C GLN A 91 -6.56 -9.56 0.54
N THR A 92 -6.75 -9.68 1.85
CA THR A 92 -7.94 -10.22 2.51
C THR A 92 -8.95 -9.15 2.94
N TYR A 93 -8.90 -7.96 2.34
CA TYR A 93 -9.78 -6.80 2.57
C TYR A 93 -9.83 -6.29 4.01
N ASN A 94 -9.84 -7.14 5.02
CA ASN A 94 -9.89 -6.85 6.47
C ASN A 94 -11.03 -5.89 6.86
N LEU A 95 -12.20 -6.01 6.21
CA LEU A 95 -13.40 -5.24 6.55
C LEU A 95 -14.01 -5.72 7.87
N ILE A 96 -14.63 -4.79 8.59
CA ILE A 96 -15.41 -5.12 9.80
C ILE A 96 -16.77 -5.61 9.31
N GLY A 97 -17.08 -6.90 9.52
CA GLY A 97 -18.25 -7.59 8.96
C GLY A 97 -19.58 -7.00 9.42
N GLU A 98 -19.63 -6.55 10.67
CA GLU A 98 -20.81 -5.96 11.32
C GLU A 98 -21.07 -4.49 10.95
N LEU A 99 -20.19 -3.88 10.14
CA LEU A 99 -20.33 -2.51 9.67
C LEU A 99 -20.60 -2.47 8.17
N THR A 100 -21.51 -1.58 7.78
CA THR A 100 -21.74 -1.25 6.37
C THR A 100 -20.49 -0.67 5.70
N VAL A 101 -20.49 -0.58 4.36
CA VAL A 101 -19.43 0.11 3.60
C VAL A 101 -19.17 1.51 4.14
N ARG A 102 -20.24 2.29 4.33
CA ARG A 102 -20.13 3.66 4.87
C ARG A 102 -19.52 3.68 6.26
N GLU A 103 -19.93 2.79 7.14
CA GLU A 103 -19.43 2.71 8.51
C GLU A 103 -17.97 2.24 8.57
N ASN A 104 -17.58 1.26 7.75
CA ASN A 104 -16.18 0.86 7.60
C ASN A 104 -15.26 2.04 7.24
N ILE A 105 -15.73 2.97 6.39
CA ILE A 105 -14.98 4.17 6.02
C ILE A 105 -15.04 5.21 7.16
N LYS A 106 -16.22 5.39 7.77
CA LYS A 106 -16.48 6.39 8.82
C LYS A 106 -15.61 6.19 10.05
N VAL A 107 -15.42 4.93 10.49
CA VAL A 107 -14.56 4.61 11.65
C VAL A 107 -13.15 5.20 11.49
N VAL A 108 -12.58 5.12 10.29
CA VAL A 108 -11.24 5.67 10.01
C VAL A 108 -11.29 7.18 9.82
N ARG A 109 -12.36 7.71 9.18
CA ARG A 109 -12.56 9.16 9.05
C ARG A 109 -12.57 9.86 10.40
N ASP A 110 -13.30 9.31 11.37
CA ASP A 110 -13.55 9.96 12.66
C ASP A 110 -12.28 10.06 13.55
N ILE A 111 -11.25 9.28 13.26
CA ILE A 111 -9.94 9.37 13.92
C ILE A 111 -8.89 10.14 13.11
N SER A 112 -9.21 10.58 11.90
CA SER A 112 -8.27 11.22 10.97
C SER A 112 -8.22 12.74 11.20
N ALA A 113 -7.04 13.35 11.00
CA ALA A 113 -6.85 14.79 11.20
C ALA A 113 -7.44 15.64 10.07
N ALA A 114 -7.35 15.18 8.81
CA ALA A 114 -7.80 15.90 7.62
C ALA A 114 -8.45 14.93 6.61
N PRO A 115 -9.60 14.32 6.97
CA PRO A 115 -10.22 13.31 6.12
C PRO A 115 -10.82 13.89 4.84
N LEU A 116 -10.88 13.03 3.81
CA LEU A 116 -11.62 13.30 2.58
C LEU A 116 -13.15 13.23 2.82
N SER A 117 -13.94 13.67 1.83
CA SER A 117 -15.40 13.46 1.82
C SER A 117 -15.72 11.98 1.55
N ILE A 118 -16.56 11.38 2.39
CA ILE A 118 -17.03 9.99 2.18
C ILE A 118 -17.81 9.90 0.88
N GLU A 119 -18.69 10.87 0.61
CA GLU A 119 -19.56 10.90 -0.58
C GLU A 119 -18.73 10.95 -1.87
N GLU A 120 -17.75 11.85 -1.92
CA GLU A 120 -16.86 11.96 -3.08
C GLU A 120 -16.03 10.66 -3.26
N LEU A 121 -15.53 10.12 -2.17
CA LEU A 121 -14.72 8.91 -2.22
C LEU A 121 -15.53 7.68 -2.67
N LEU A 122 -16.76 7.51 -2.17
CA LEU A 122 -17.67 6.46 -2.62
C LEU A 122 -17.95 6.55 -4.13
N LYS A 123 -18.17 7.77 -4.63
CA LYS A 123 -18.39 8.04 -6.06
C LYS A 123 -17.13 7.74 -6.89
N ASP A 124 -15.96 8.21 -6.46
CA ASP A 124 -14.69 7.98 -7.15
C ASP A 124 -14.36 6.49 -7.28
N LEU A 125 -14.73 5.72 -6.25
CA LEU A 125 -14.50 4.27 -6.20
C LEU A 125 -15.65 3.46 -6.82
N GLY A 126 -16.75 4.11 -7.24
CA GLY A 126 -17.91 3.48 -7.88
C GLY A 126 -18.64 2.50 -6.97
N ILE A 127 -18.72 2.81 -5.67
CA ILE A 127 -19.42 1.98 -4.65
C ILE A 127 -20.49 2.76 -3.88
N GLU A 128 -20.91 3.92 -4.36
CA GLU A 128 -21.93 4.73 -3.71
C GLU A 128 -23.27 4.00 -3.52
N ARG A 129 -23.66 3.16 -4.49
CA ARG A 129 -24.91 2.37 -4.42
C ARG A 129 -24.85 1.26 -3.37
N HIS A 130 -23.65 0.92 -2.93
CA HIS A 130 -23.40 -0.13 -1.92
C HIS A 130 -23.10 0.44 -0.54
N ALA A 131 -23.24 1.75 -0.33
CA ALA A 131 -22.85 2.42 0.92
C ALA A 131 -23.54 1.87 2.17
N ALA A 132 -24.77 1.35 2.03
CA ALA A 132 -25.55 0.75 3.10
C ALA A 132 -25.44 -0.79 3.18
N HIS A 133 -24.66 -1.44 2.29
CA HIS A 133 -24.48 -2.89 2.30
C HIS A 133 -23.39 -3.29 3.30
N PHE A 134 -23.54 -4.48 3.87
CA PHE A 134 -22.53 -5.14 4.68
C PHE A 134 -21.51 -5.88 3.81
N PRO A 135 -20.28 -6.16 4.29
CA PRO A 135 -19.25 -6.85 3.51
C PRO A 135 -19.71 -8.17 2.87
N GLU A 136 -20.50 -8.98 3.56
CA GLU A 136 -21.03 -10.25 3.05
C GLU A 136 -21.97 -10.11 1.84
N GLN A 137 -22.54 -8.91 1.63
CA GLN A 137 -23.43 -8.60 0.50
C GLN A 137 -22.67 -8.09 -0.73
N LEU A 138 -21.35 -7.98 -0.64
CA LEU A 138 -20.49 -7.41 -1.67
C LEU A 138 -19.73 -8.49 -2.43
N SER A 139 -19.51 -8.28 -3.73
CA SER A 139 -18.52 -9.04 -4.49
C SER A 139 -17.10 -8.73 -3.98
N GLY A 140 -16.12 -9.63 -4.27
CA GLY A 140 -14.73 -9.42 -3.88
C GLY A 140 -14.17 -8.07 -4.37
N GLY A 141 -14.46 -7.67 -5.61
CA GLY A 141 -14.05 -6.37 -6.13
C GLY A 141 -14.69 -5.18 -5.42
N GLN A 142 -15.96 -5.31 -4.97
CA GLN A 142 -16.62 -4.28 -4.19
C GLN A 142 -16.05 -4.20 -2.77
N GLN A 143 -15.73 -5.34 -2.15
CA GLN A 143 -15.03 -5.39 -0.87
C GLN A 143 -13.65 -4.73 -0.97
N GLN A 144 -12.91 -5.01 -2.05
CA GLN A 144 -11.60 -4.38 -2.29
C GLN A 144 -11.72 -2.87 -2.46
N ARG A 145 -12.70 -2.38 -3.21
CA ARG A 145 -12.96 -0.94 -3.35
C ARG A 145 -13.32 -0.30 -1.99
N CYS A 146 -14.08 -0.99 -1.14
CA CYS A 146 -14.36 -0.55 0.23
C CYS A 146 -13.08 -0.49 1.09
N ALA A 147 -12.20 -1.49 1.00
CA ALA A 147 -10.91 -1.50 1.70
C ALA A 147 -10.01 -0.35 1.24
N ILE A 148 -9.97 -0.07 -0.08
CA ILE A 148 -9.26 1.08 -0.66
C ILE A 148 -9.87 2.40 -0.15
N ALA A 149 -11.22 2.53 -0.12
CA ALA A 149 -11.89 3.72 0.42
C ALA A 149 -11.51 3.97 1.88
N ARG A 150 -11.56 2.92 2.70
CA ARG A 150 -11.18 2.98 4.11
C ARG A 150 -9.71 3.38 4.31
N ALA A 151 -8.81 2.93 3.45
CA ALA A 151 -7.40 3.32 3.50
C ALA A 151 -7.17 4.77 3.06
N LEU A 152 -7.94 5.25 2.06
CA LEU A 152 -7.80 6.59 1.48
C LEU A 152 -8.50 7.69 2.26
N ILE A 153 -9.56 7.38 3.03
CA ILE A 153 -10.40 8.42 3.68
C ILE A 153 -9.60 9.40 4.53
N LYS A 154 -8.50 8.95 5.11
CA LYS A 154 -7.61 9.80 5.91
C LYS A 154 -6.67 10.69 5.11
N ASN A 155 -6.78 10.69 3.75
CA ASN A 155 -5.90 11.45 2.85
C ASN A 155 -4.41 11.12 3.08
N PRO A 156 -4.01 9.85 2.99
CA PRO A 156 -2.69 9.40 3.42
C PRO A 156 -1.60 9.91 2.47
N ALA A 157 -0.39 10.13 3.03
CA ALA A 157 0.82 10.44 2.29
C ALA A 157 1.25 9.28 1.37
N ILE A 158 1.14 8.05 1.91
CA ILE A 158 1.47 6.81 1.22
C ILE A 158 0.32 5.80 1.32
N LEU A 159 0.07 5.08 0.23
CA LEU A 159 -0.86 3.95 0.16
C LEU A 159 -0.05 2.68 -0.12
N LEU A 160 -0.04 1.78 0.84
CA LEU A 160 0.65 0.50 0.78
C LEU A 160 -0.36 -0.58 0.40
N CYS A 161 -0.13 -1.27 -0.73
CA CYS A 161 -1.02 -2.30 -1.25
C CYS A 161 -0.29 -3.65 -1.27
N ASP A 162 -0.68 -4.57 -0.40
CA ASP A 162 -0.12 -5.91 -0.36
C ASP A 162 -1.04 -6.86 -1.13
N GLU A 163 -0.63 -7.24 -2.33
CA GLU A 163 -1.36 -8.09 -3.28
C GLU A 163 -2.85 -7.72 -3.46
N PRO A 164 -3.18 -6.47 -3.81
CA PRO A 164 -4.55 -5.96 -3.78
C PRO A 164 -5.51 -6.64 -4.78
N THR A 165 -5.00 -7.49 -5.65
CA THR A 165 -5.76 -8.23 -6.66
C THR A 165 -5.63 -9.74 -6.54
N GLY A 166 -4.89 -10.26 -5.54
CA GLY A 166 -4.57 -11.67 -5.42
C GLY A 166 -5.75 -12.61 -5.19
N ALA A 167 -6.90 -12.07 -4.73
CA ALA A 167 -8.14 -12.82 -4.50
C ALA A 167 -9.22 -12.55 -5.55
N LEU A 168 -8.91 -11.86 -6.67
CA LEU A 168 -9.86 -11.40 -7.67
C LEU A 168 -9.65 -12.11 -9.01
N ASP A 169 -10.72 -12.22 -9.80
CA ASP A 169 -10.64 -12.61 -11.20
C ASP A 169 -9.94 -11.53 -12.06
N SER A 170 -9.45 -11.90 -13.25
CA SER A 170 -8.68 -11.00 -14.13
C SER A 170 -9.43 -9.71 -14.50
N LYS A 171 -10.75 -9.77 -14.76
CA LYS A 171 -11.53 -8.59 -15.09
C LYS A 171 -11.62 -7.63 -13.92
N THR A 172 -11.99 -8.15 -12.75
CA THR A 172 -12.10 -7.38 -11.50
C THR A 172 -10.74 -6.82 -11.08
N SER A 173 -9.66 -7.60 -11.25
CA SER A 173 -8.28 -7.17 -11.01
C SER A 173 -7.92 -5.96 -11.86
N ARG A 174 -8.22 -6.00 -13.16
CA ARG A 174 -8.01 -4.89 -14.09
C ARG A 174 -8.75 -3.63 -13.64
N ASP A 175 -10.01 -3.75 -13.24
CA ASP A 175 -10.82 -2.64 -12.75
C ASP A 175 -10.24 -2.00 -11.47
N VAL A 176 -9.76 -2.81 -10.53
CA VAL A 176 -9.12 -2.34 -9.30
C VAL A 176 -7.78 -1.65 -9.58
N LEU A 177 -6.97 -2.20 -10.48
CA LEU A 177 -5.69 -1.57 -10.87
C LEU A 177 -5.89 -0.25 -11.59
N GLN A 178 -6.88 -0.16 -12.51
CA GLN A 178 -7.25 1.12 -13.14
C GLN A 178 -7.70 2.15 -12.11
N LEU A 179 -8.45 1.70 -11.10
CA LEU A 179 -8.89 2.54 -10.00
C LEU A 179 -7.69 3.08 -9.21
N LEU A 180 -6.70 2.24 -8.87
CA LEU A 180 -5.47 2.66 -8.18
C LEU A 180 -4.68 3.69 -9.00
N GLN A 181 -4.56 3.53 -10.33
CA GLN A 181 -3.95 4.56 -11.18
C GLN A 181 -4.71 5.89 -11.14
N LYS A 182 -6.05 5.86 -11.22
CA LYS A 182 -6.90 7.08 -11.13
C LYS A 182 -6.74 7.78 -9.78
N ILE A 183 -6.73 7.02 -8.68
CA ILE A 183 -6.54 7.51 -7.32
C ILE A 183 -5.17 8.18 -7.17
N ASN A 184 -4.11 7.52 -7.64
CA ASN A 184 -2.76 8.07 -7.57
C ASN A 184 -2.68 9.44 -8.27
N VAL A 185 -3.27 9.57 -9.46
CA VAL A 185 -3.30 10.84 -10.21
C VAL A 185 -4.15 11.90 -9.51
N LYS A 186 -5.38 11.51 -9.07
CA LYS A 186 -6.34 12.46 -8.47
C LYS A 186 -5.88 13.01 -7.13
N TYR A 187 -5.43 12.14 -6.25
CA TYR A 187 -5.07 12.50 -4.86
C TYR A 187 -3.57 12.74 -4.67
N ARG A 188 -2.74 12.49 -5.70
CA ARG A 188 -1.28 12.56 -5.63
C ARG A 188 -0.68 11.76 -4.47
N THR A 189 -1.37 10.68 -4.07
CA THR A 189 -0.89 9.76 -3.05
C THR A 189 0.20 8.87 -3.64
N THR A 190 1.35 8.77 -2.97
CA THR A 190 2.40 7.82 -3.36
C THR A 190 1.91 6.40 -3.10
N ILE A 191 1.94 5.52 -4.12
CA ILE A 191 1.44 4.14 -4.02
C ILE A 191 2.60 3.16 -4.14
N LEU A 192 2.71 2.24 -3.17
CA LEU A 192 3.57 1.07 -3.28
C LEU A 192 2.70 -0.18 -3.35
N LEU A 193 2.84 -0.95 -4.42
CA LEU A 193 2.01 -2.12 -4.70
C LEU A 193 2.89 -3.35 -4.80
N ILE A 194 2.70 -4.32 -3.89
CA ILE A 194 3.30 -5.64 -3.99
C ILE A 194 2.42 -6.52 -4.89
N THR A 195 3.06 -7.25 -5.78
CA THR A 195 2.44 -8.30 -6.58
C THR A 195 3.47 -9.33 -7.02
N HIS A 196 3.01 -10.54 -7.32
CA HIS A 196 3.81 -11.57 -8.01
C HIS A 196 3.52 -11.61 -9.53
N ASN A 197 2.56 -10.79 -10.00
CA ASN A 197 2.21 -10.73 -11.42
C ASN A 197 3.08 -9.68 -12.14
N GLU A 198 4.04 -10.15 -12.91
CA GLU A 198 4.97 -9.33 -13.73
C GLU A 198 4.24 -8.42 -14.72
N ASN A 199 3.08 -8.86 -15.24
CA ASN A 199 2.32 -8.11 -16.26
C ASN A 199 1.72 -6.80 -15.70
N ILE A 200 1.68 -6.64 -14.38
CA ILE A 200 1.20 -5.43 -13.71
C ILE A 200 2.29 -4.35 -13.67
N ALA A 201 3.57 -4.73 -13.65
CA ALA A 201 4.68 -3.81 -13.46
C ALA A 201 4.68 -2.59 -14.40
N PRO A 202 4.34 -2.71 -15.70
CA PRO A 202 4.36 -1.55 -16.60
C PRO A 202 3.37 -0.44 -16.26
N MET A 203 2.40 -0.66 -15.34
CA MET A 203 1.48 0.39 -14.90
C MET A 203 2.12 1.43 -13.97
N ALA A 204 3.28 1.16 -13.43
CA ALA A 204 3.95 1.97 -12.42
C ALA A 204 5.01 2.92 -13.03
N ASP A 205 5.41 3.96 -12.29
CA ASP A 205 6.53 4.83 -12.64
C ASP A 205 7.86 4.19 -12.29
N ARG A 206 7.84 3.30 -11.28
CA ARG A 206 9.03 2.60 -10.78
C ARG A 206 8.73 1.13 -10.56
N ILE A 207 9.70 0.31 -10.91
CA ILE A 207 9.65 -1.14 -10.72
C ILE A 207 10.82 -1.52 -9.82
N LEU A 208 10.51 -2.16 -8.70
CA LEU A 208 11.50 -2.73 -7.78
C LEU A 208 11.43 -4.25 -7.82
N ARG A 209 12.59 -4.90 -7.82
CA ARG A 209 12.66 -6.34 -7.59
C ARG A 209 13.39 -6.62 -6.30
N ILE A 210 12.79 -7.45 -5.47
CA ILE A 210 13.38 -7.89 -4.19
C ILE A 210 13.66 -9.38 -4.27
N HIS A 211 14.87 -9.76 -3.91
CA HIS A 211 15.31 -11.14 -3.77
C HIS A 211 16.18 -11.28 -2.52
N ASP A 212 15.85 -12.25 -1.64
CA ASP A 212 16.56 -12.52 -0.38
C ASP A 212 16.84 -11.27 0.46
N GLY A 213 15.79 -10.44 0.64
CA GLY A 213 15.87 -9.21 1.44
C GLY A 213 16.55 -8.03 0.75
N ARG A 214 17.12 -8.20 -0.44
CA ARG A 214 17.85 -7.16 -1.18
C ARG A 214 17.05 -6.61 -2.35
N ILE A 215 17.15 -5.32 -2.59
CA ILE A 215 16.63 -4.69 -3.81
C ILE A 215 17.66 -4.94 -4.91
N VAL A 216 17.36 -5.88 -5.82
CA VAL A 216 18.26 -6.28 -6.91
C VAL A 216 18.04 -5.45 -8.17
N GLU A 217 16.87 -4.85 -8.35
CA GLU A 217 16.56 -3.93 -9.45
C GLU A 217 15.74 -2.75 -8.95
N ASN A 218 16.04 -1.55 -9.49
CA ASN A 218 15.29 -0.32 -9.26
C ASN A 218 15.23 0.44 -10.58
N ILE A 219 14.14 0.27 -11.33
CA ILE A 219 13.98 0.75 -12.69
C ILE A 219 12.98 1.90 -12.70
N ILE A 220 13.37 3.06 -13.24
CA ILE A 220 12.46 4.14 -13.62
C ILE A 220 11.76 3.71 -14.90
N ASN A 221 10.43 3.72 -14.90
CA ASN A 221 9.61 3.25 -16.02
C ASN A 221 8.69 4.35 -16.55
N THR A 222 8.33 4.26 -17.82
CA THR A 222 7.27 5.07 -18.41
C THR A 222 5.95 4.34 -18.24
N ARG A 223 5.07 4.91 -17.42
CA ARG A 223 3.78 4.34 -17.03
C ARG A 223 2.90 4.02 -18.24
N LYS A 224 2.39 2.79 -18.31
CA LYS A 224 1.35 2.40 -19.27
C LYS A 224 -0.03 2.40 -18.59
N PRO A 225 -1.09 2.77 -19.33
CA PRO A 225 -2.46 2.59 -18.87
C PRO A 225 -2.77 1.11 -18.65
N VAL A 226 -3.44 0.76 -17.54
CA VAL A 226 -3.81 -0.65 -17.24
C VAL A 226 -4.62 -1.32 -18.35
N LYS A 227 -5.43 -0.55 -19.10
CA LYS A 227 -6.20 -1.07 -20.25
C LYS A 227 -5.33 -1.67 -21.38
N GLU A 228 -4.04 -1.30 -21.42
CA GLU A 228 -3.08 -1.76 -22.44
C GLU A 228 -2.23 -2.94 -21.94
N LEU A 229 -2.46 -3.39 -20.72
CA LEU A 229 -1.73 -4.52 -20.12
C LEU A 229 -2.47 -5.84 -20.36
N ASP A 230 -1.70 -6.90 -20.53
CA ASP A 230 -2.20 -8.27 -20.61
C ASP A 230 -2.18 -8.93 -19.23
N ILE A 231 -3.27 -8.74 -18.46
CA ILE A 231 -3.42 -9.18 -17.07
C ILE A 231 -4.72 -9.93 -16.85
#